data_06fb93bb97a84cf2678b8d2f5d59c3d3
#
_entry.id   06fb93bb97a84cf2678b8d2f5d59c3d3
#
_cell.length_a   1.000
_cell.length_b   1.000
_cell.length_c   1.000
_cell.angle_alpha   90.00
_cell.angle_beta   90.00
_cell.angle_gamma   90.00
#
_symmetry.space_group_name_H-M   'P 1'
#
loop_
_entity.id
_entity.type
_entity.pdbx_description
1 polymer ?
#
loop_
_entity_poly.entity_id
_entity_poly.type
_entity_poly.pdbx_seq_one_letter_code
_entity_poly.pdbx_strand_id
1 'polypeptide(L)'
;MKLKREVGVLGLSANIVNIIIGGGIFVLPAVIAASLGAASIIAYLFCGFVMILVMACFAELGSVFTEDGGSYTYIQSSFGNYPGFLTAILIVVASFTGDAAVANAIVDILSTFLPIFNE
;
A
#
# COMPACT_ATOMS: atom_id res chain seq x y z
N MET A 1 13.10 1.14 26.25
CA MET A 1 11.80 1.82 26.39
C MET A 1 10.73 0.77 26.10
N LYS A 2 9.90 0.38 27.07
CA LYS A 2 8.83 -0.61 26.80
C LYS A 2 7.69 0.09 26.10
N LEU A 3 7.49 -0.19 24.81
CA LEU A 3 6.35 0.31 24.06
C LEU A 3 5.06 -0.25 24.66
N LYS A 4 4.13 0.63 24.97
CA LYS A 4 2.83 0.29 25.53
C LYS A 4 1.92 -0.14 24.38
N ARG A 5 1.42 -1.36 24.42
CA ARG A 5 0.43 -1.85 23.43
C ARG A 5 -0.91 -1.18 23.70
N GLU A 6 -1.17 -0.04 23.04
CA GLU A 6 -2.42 0.72 23.21
C GLU A 6 -3.43 0.48 22.06
N VAL A 7 -2.97 -0.01 20.91
CA VAL A 7 -3.84 -0.25 19.75
C VAL A 7 -4.30 -1.69 19.74
N GLY A 8 -5.61 -1.89 19.91
CA GLY A 8 -6.24 -3.21 19.77
C GLY A 8 -6.31 -3.66 18.31
N VAL A 9 -6.54 -4.96 18.08
CA VAL A 9 -6.64 -5.58 16.76
C VAL A 9 -7.68 -4.85 15.88
N LEU A 10 -8.80 -4.44 16.45
CA LEU A 10 -9.87 -3.76 15.73
C LEU A 10 -9.45 -2.35 15.26
N GLY A 11 -8.74 -1.60 16.11
CA GLY A 11 -8.20 -0.28 15.75
C GLY A 11 -7.11 -0.38 14.69
N LEU A 12 -6.24 -1.38 14.78
CA LEU A 12 -5.20 -1.63 13.78
C LEU A 12 -5.82 -2.03 12.44
N SER A 13 -6.81 -2.93 12.44
CA SER A 13 -7.51 -3.34 11.22
C SER A 13 -8.22 -2.17 10.54
N ALA A 14 -8.91 -1.32 11.31
CA ALA A 14 -9.56 -0.14 10.78
C ALA A 14 -8.57 0.84 10.14
N ASN A 15 -7.40 1.03 10.76
CA ASN A 15 -6.34 1.89 10.23
C ASN A 15 -5.77 1.32 8.92
N ILE A 16 -5.52 0.01 8.86
CA ILE A 16 -5.04 -0.67 7.64
C ILE A 16 -6.05 -0.50 6.50
N VAL A 17 -7.36 -0.74 6.77
CA VAL A 17 -8.41 -0.53 5.77
C VAL A 17 -8.43 0.91 5.27
N ASN A 18 -8.30 1.88 6.18
CA ASN A 18 -8.26 3.30 5.81
C ASN A 18 -7.05 3.66 4.91
N ILE A 19 -5.89 3.06 5.16
CA ILE A 19 -4.69 3.25 4.33
C ILE A 19 -4.87 2.61 2.94
N ILE A 20 -5.50 1.43 2.87
CA ILE A 20 -5.74 0.70 1.61
C ILE A 20 -6.78 1.42 0.75
N ILE A 21 -7.82 2.02 1.36
CA ILE A 21 -8.82 2.83 0.68
C ILE A 21 -8.19 4.20 0.36
N GLY A 22 -7.30 4.21 -0.62
CA GLY A 22 -6.70 5.43 -1.18
C GLY A 22 -7.33 5.82 -2.51
N GLY A 23 -6.80 6.86 -3.14
CA GLY A 23 -7.28 7.34 -4.46
C GLY A 23 -7.33 6.28 -5.54
N GLY A 24 -6.48 5.25 -5.45
CA GLY A 24 -6.41 4.16 -6.41
C GLY A 24 -7.71 3.35 -6.54
N ILE A 25 -8.48 3.19 -5.47
CA ILE A 25 -9.74 2.41 -5.52
C ILE A 25 -10.78 3.07 -6.44
N PHE A 26 -10.71 4.38 -6.62
CA PHE A 26 -11.64 5.13 -7.47
C PHE A 26 -11.15 5.25 -8.92
N VAL A 27 -9.84 5.37 -9.12
CA VAL A 27 -9.24 5.64 -10.44
C VAL A 27 -8.87 4.35 -11.17
N LEU A 28 -8.25 3.38 -10.48
CA LEU A 28 -7.75 2.15 -11.12
C LEU A 28 -8.82 1.29 -11.78
N PRO A 29 -10.01 1.07 -11.21
CA PRO A 29 -11.05 0.28 -11.86
C PRO A 29 -11.46 0.86 -13.21
N ALA A 30 -11.60 2.19 -13.30
CA ALA A 30 -11.98 2.88 -14.52
C ALA A 30 -10.89 2.75 -15.60
N VAL A 31 -9.63 2.97 -15.22
CA VAL A 31 -8.49 2.89 -16.15
C VAL A 31 -8.29 1.47 -16.66
N ILE A 32 -8.36 0.48 -15.79
CA ILE A 32 -8.17 -0.93 -16.18
C ILE A 32 -9.35 -1.44 -17.02
N ALA A 33 -10.58 -1.06 -16.67
CA ALA A 33 -11.75 -1.40 -17.45
C ALA A 33 -11.71 -0.77 -18.86
N ALA A 34 -11.23 0.46 -18.99
CA ALA A 34 -11.04 1.12 -20.28
C ALA A 34 -9.99 0.43 -21.15
N SER A 35 -8.94 -0.15 -20.55
CA SER A 35 -7.84 -0.81 -21.27
C SER A 35 -8.12 -2.27 -21.60
N LEU A 36 -8.73 -3.03 -20.69
CA LEU A 36 -8.90 -4.49 -20.77
C LEU A 36 -10.36 -4.92 -20.98
N GLY A 37 -11.32 -4.01 -20.89
CA GLY A 37 -12.74 -4.34 -21.00
C GLY A 37 -13.16 -5.39 -19.96
N ALA A 38 -13.92 -6.42 -20.40
CA ALA A 38 -14.42 -7.49 -19.54
C ALA A 38 -13.29 -8.34 -18.90
N ALA A 39 -12.10 -8.40 -19.49
CA ALA A 39 -10.96 -9.12 -18.94
C ALA A 39 -10.40 -8.50 -17.66
N SER A 40 -10.77 -7.25 -17.35
CA SER A 40 -10.39 -6.57 -16.10
C SER A 40 -10.81 -7.33 -14.85
N ILE A 41 -11.96 -8.00 -14.87
CA ILE A 41 -12.46 -8.79 -13.73
C ILE A 41 -11.51 -9.94 -13.42
N ILE A 42 -11.05 -10.66 -14.44
CA ILE A 42 -10.10 -11.77 -14.28
C ILE A 42 -8.76 -11.26 -13.76
N ALA A 43 -8.29 -10.12 -14.29
CA ALA A 43 -7.06 -9.48 -13.82
C ALA A 43 -7.14 -9.10 -12.32
N TYR A 44 -8.27 -8.51 -11.88
CA TYR A 44 -8.48 -8.18 -10.47
C TYR A 44 -8.52 -9.42 -9.56
N LEU A 45 -9.21 -10.47 -9.98
CA LEU A 45 -9.26 -11.72 -9.22
C LEU A 45 -7.87 -12.36 -9.08
N PHE A 46 -7.09 -12.37 -10.16
CA PHE A 46 -5.73 -12.88 -10.14
C PHE A 46 -4.81 -12.05 -9.24
N CYS A 47 -4.84 -10.73 -9.39
CA CYS A 47 -4.07 -9.82 -8.51
C CYS A 47 -4.49 -9.97 -7.04
N GLY A 48 -5.79 -10.06 -6.76
CA GLY A 48 -6.31 -10.27 -5.42
C GLY A 48 -5.80 -11.57 -4.81
N PHE A 49 -5.79 -12.66 -5.57
CA PHE A 49 -5.24 -13.94 -5.13
C PHE A 49 -3.74 -13.86 -4.81
N VAL A 50 -2.95 -13.24 -5.69
CA VAL A 50 -1.50 -13.02 -5.44
C VAL A 50 -1.29 -12.17 -4.19
N MET A 51 -2.08 -11.12 -3.99
CA MET A 51 -1.98 -10.27 -2.80
C MET A 51 -2.32 -11.01 -1.51
N ILE A 52 -3.29 -11.93 -1.52
CA ILE A 52 -3.59 -12.79 -0.36
C ILE A 52 -2.37 -13.64 0.01
N LEU A 53 -1.69 -14.24 -0.96
CA LEU A 53 -0.47 -15.02 -0.71
C LEU A 53 0.64 -14.16 -0.10
N VAL A 54 0.86 -12.96 -0.64
CA VAL A 54 1.85 -12.02 -0.09
C VAL A 54 1.49 -11.62 1.35
N MET A 55 0.22 -11.31 1.61
CA MET A 55 -0.25 -10.98 2.96
C MET A 55 -0.07 -12.14 3.95
N ALA A 56 -0.30 -13.39 3.52
CA ALA A 56 -0.07 -14.56 4.35
C ALA A 56 1.41 -14.69 4.75
N CYS A 57 2.34 -14.46 3.81
CA CYS A 57 3.77 -14.43 4.12
C CYS A 57 4.14 -13.34 5.14
N PHE A 58 3.61 -12.13 4.98
CA PHE A 58 3.84 -11.04 5.94
C PHE A 58 3.22 -11.32 7.31
N ALA A 59 2.06 -11.96 7.36
CA ALA A 59 1.41 -12.35 8.61
C ALA A 59 2.28 -13.37 9.39
N GLU A 60 2.87 -14.32 8.70
CA GLU A 60 3.78 -15.29 9.30
C GLU A 60 5.06 -14.62 9.80
N LEU A 61 5.69 -13.77 8.98
CA LEU A 61 6.86 -13.01 9.39
C LEU A 61 6.58 -12.11 10.61
N GLY A 62 5.44 -11.43 10.64
CA GLY A 62 5.03 -10.61 11.77
C GLY A 62 4.74 -11.39 13.06
N SER A 63 4.45 -12.69 12.97
CA SER A 63 4.29 -13.57 14.13
C SER A 63 5.63 -13.98 14.74
N VAL A 64 6.68 -14.06 13.93
CA VAL A 64 8.03 -14.50 14.34
C VAL A 64 8.86 -13.30 14.81
N PHE A 65 8.81 -12.18 14.08
CA PHE A 65 9.56 -10.98 14.41
C PHE A 65 8.68 -10.01 15.19
N THR A 66 8.99 -9.83 16.46
CA THR A 66 8.28 -8.91 17.36
C THR A 66 8.98 -7.55 17.49
N GLU A 67 10.07 -7.34 16.76
CA GLU A 67 10.84 -6.11 16.77
C GLU A 67 10.21 -5.04 15.87
N ASP A 68 10.41 -3.78 16.27
CA ASP A 68 9.99 -2.63 15.46
C ASP A 68 10.84 -2.51 14.20
N GLY A 69 10.20 -2.16 13.05
CA GLY A 69 10.90 -1.96 11.79
C GLY A 69 10.23 -2.62 10.57
N GLY A 70 9.26 -3.50 10.78
CA GLY A 70 8.45 -4.11 9.72
C GLY A 70 9.30 -4.76 8.62
N SER A 71 9.01 -4.45 7.35
CA SER A 71 9.68 -5.06 6.19
C SER A 71 11.19 -4.87 6.17
N TYR A 72 11.69 -3.75 6.71
CA TYR A 72 13.13 -3.50 6.86
C TYR A 72 13.78 -4.57 7.73
N THR A 73 13.22 -4.80 8.93
CA THR A 73 13.76 -5.78 9.89
C THR A 73 13.72 -7.20 9.34
N TYR A 74 12.66 -7.57 8.64
CA TYR A 74 12.51 -8.90 8.04
C TYR A 74 13.59 -9.17 6.99
N ILE A 75 13.88 -8.19 6.15
CA ILE A 75 14.88 -8.34 5.10
C ILE A 75 16.29 -8.25 5.67
N GLN A 76 16.54 -7.35 6.62
CA GLN A 76 17.83 -7.22 7.27
C GLN A 76 18.24 -8.49 8.02
N SER A 77 17.31 -9.12 8.74
CA SER A 77 17.58 -10.35 9.50
C SER A 77 17.79 -11.56 8.61
N SER A 78 17.13 -11.61 7.45
CA SER A 78 17.21 -12.75 6.53
C SER A 78 18.37 -12.65 5.53
N PHE A 79 18.66 -11.46 5.02
CA PHE A 79 19.58 -11.23 3.90
C PHE A 79 20.78 -10.33 4.26
N GLY A 80 20.81 -9.75 5.46
CA GLY A 80 21.88 -8.92 5.96
C GLY A 80 21.65 -7.41 5.77
N ASN A 81 22.66 -6.62 6.17
CA ASN A 81 22.53 -5.16 6.29
C ASN A 81 22.36 -4.44 4.94
N TYR A 82 23.02 -4.91 3.89
CA TYR A 82 22.96 -4.24 2.59
C TYR A 82 21.58 -4.33 1.92
N PRO A 83 20.96 -5.50 1.80
CA PRO A 83 19.58 -5.60 1.31
C PRO A 83 18.56 -4.87 2.21
N GLY A 84 18.76 -4.90 3.53
CA GLY A 84 17.93 -4.15 4.47
C GLY A 84 17.97 -2.64 4.20
N PHE A 85 19.18 -2.07 4.04
CA PHE A 85 19.35 -0.65 3.72
C PHE A 85 18.70 -0.27 2.38
N LEU A 86 18.90 -1.10 1.34
CA LEU A 86 18.28 -0.88 0.03
C LEU A 86 16.73 -0.89 0.13
N THR A 87 16.19 -1.81 0.90
CA THR A 87 14.75 -1.89 1.16
C THR A 87 14.22 -0.65 1.85
N ALA A 88 14.94 -0.12 2.85
CA ALA A 88 14.56 1.11 3.53
C ALA A 88 14.47 2.30 2.54
N ILE A 89 15.45 2.45 1.66
CA ILE A 89 15.44 3.50 0.63
C ILE A 89 14.25 3.31 -0.30
N LEU A 90 14.01 2.09 -0.79
CA LEU A 90 12.91 1.81 -1.70
C LEU A 90 11.53 2.08 -1.06
N ILE A 91 11.36 1.77 0.22
CA ILE A 91 10.12 2.06 0.96
C ILE A 91 9.91 3.58 1.04
N VAL A 92 10.95 4.35 1.36
CA VAL A 92 10.85 5.82 1.44
C VAL A 92 10.49 6.41 0.08
N VAL A 93 11.17 6.02 -0.99
CA VAL A 93 10.87 6.49 -2.35
C VAL A 93 9.45 6.10 -2.77
N ALA A 94 9.04 4.86 -2.50
CA ALA A 94 7.70 4.39 -2.82
C ALA A 94 6.61 5.15 -2.05
N SER A 95 6.84 5.51 -0.79
CA SER A 95 5.92 6.32 0.00
C SER A 95 5.74 7.71 -0.58
N PHE A 96 6.82 8.42 -0.90
CA PHE A 96 6.74 9.75 -1.51
C PHE A 96 6.06 9.74 -2.88
N THR A 97 6.35 8.75 -3.71
CA THR A 97 5.69 8.62 -5.02
C THR A 97 4.22 8.27 -4.90
N GLY A 98 3.87 7.42 -3.92
CA GLY A 98 2.48 7.09 -3.59
C GLY A 98 1.68 8.31 -3.14
N ASP A 99 2.22 9.09 -2.21
CA ASP A 99 1.57 10.31 -1.71
C ASP A 99 1.38 11.36 -2.83
N ALA A 100 2.39 11.52 -3.70
CA ALA A 100 2.29 12.40 -4.88
C ALA A 100 1.20 11.94 -5.85
N ALA A 101 1.06 10.64 -6.07
CA ALA A 101 0.01 10.08 -6.94
C ALA A 101 -1.39 10.34 -6.38
N VAL A 102 -1.57 10.19 -5.05
CA VAL A 102 -2.84 10.51 -4.39
C VAL A 102 -3.16 11.99 -4.48
N ALA A 103 -2.17 12.88 -4.28
CA ALA A 103 -2.35 14.31 -4.41
C ALA A 103 -2.80 14.71 -5.83
N ASN A 104 -2.17 14.14 -6.87
CA ASN A 104 -2.57 14.37 -8.26
C ASN A 104 -4.00 13.87 -8.53
N ALA A 105 -4.37 12.69 -8.03
CA ALA A 105 -5.72 12.16 -8.19
C ALA A 105 -6.79 13.07 -7.56
N ILE A 106 -6.48 13.68 -6.41
CA ILE A 106 -7.37 14.67 -5.77
C ILE A 106 -7.54 15.91 -6.66
N VAL A 107 -6.44 16.43 -7.21
CA VAL A 107 -6.48 17.58 -8.13
C VAL A 107 -7.31 17.28 -9.37
N ASP A 108 -7.14 16.10 -9.98
CA ASP A 108 -7.91 15.67 -11.14
C ASP A 108 -9.43 15.60 -10.85
N ILE A 109 -9.79 15.08 -9.70
CA ILE A 109 -11.20 15.05 -9.25
C ILE A 109 -11.72 16.47 -9.03
N LEU A 110 -10.95 17.33 -8.36
CA LEU A 110 -11.35 18.72 -8.12
C LEU A 110 -11.49 19.52 -9.42
N SER A 111 -10.61 19.34 -10.38
CA SER A 111 -10.66 20.02 -11.68
C SER A 111 -11.92 19.69 -12.47
N THR A 112 -12.49 18.50 -12.26
CA THR A 112 -13.76 18.09 -12.84
C THR A 112 -14.95 18.88 -12.30
N PHE A 113 -14.90 19.27 -11.02
CA PHE A 113 -15.96 20.04 -10.34
C PHE A 113 -15.75 21.56 -10.38
N LEU A 114 -14.51 22.00 -10.45
CA LEU A 114 -14.13 23.42 -10.41
C LEU A 114 -13.27 23.76 -11.63
N PRO A 115 -13.85 24.36 -12.69
CA PRO A 115 -13.10 24.67 -13.94
C PRO A 115 -11.98 25.70 -13.74
N ILE A 116 -11.87 26.34 -12.57
CA ILE A 116 -10.81 27.28 -12.23
C ILE A 116 -9.41 26.63 -12.21
N PHE A 117 -9.32 25.31 -12.05
CA PHE A 117 -8.05 24.56 -12.01
C PHE A 117 -7.58 24.07 -13.38
N ASN A 118 -8.24 24.45 -14.48
CA ASN A 118 -7.89 24.03 -15.86
C ASN A 118 -7.06 25.09 -16.62
N GLU A 119 -6.58 26.18 -15.97
CA GLU A 119 -5.69 27.17 -16.55
C GLU A 119 -4.22 26.95 -16.21
#